data_c27f3b7ec7b5508da2856d39509a24dc
#
_entry.id   c27f3b7ec7b5508da2856d39509a24dc
#
_cell.length_a   1.000
_cell.length_b   1.000
_cell.length_c   1.000
_cell.angle_alpha   90.00
_cell.angle_beta   90.00
_cell.angle_gamma   90.00
#
_symmetry.space_group_name_H-M   'P 1'
#
loop_
_entity.id
_entity.type
_entity.pdbx_description
1 polymer ?
#
loop_
_entity_poly.entity_id
_entity_poly.type
_entity_poly.pdbx_seq_one_letter_code
_entity_poly.pdbx_strand_id
1 'polypeptide(L)'
;MTPMNDDGSCVDYNAIKSYVDFLAEKGVDGMFVLGTTGEGTSLPLAERKKTLESFLEANKGRMTVVSHCGAAVLEDIIELLKHSKECGADAAAVVSPFFFNHKQEELFSFYDKIAEAVSDFPLYIYNIPSLTKNPVSVDVIARLHEKHKSIVGLKDSSGDFVNSLTVIQALPSTFSTVVGCDAAFVSVLIAGARGCVSGPGAVFPEFFVKVRDAVKDGDFDKAFDYQKALTKLTMAVGNGANIPYMKHVLERRGLKMGGVKTPLKNLTDAEIELLDNNLVAVMHEIGIDF
;
A
#
# COMPACT_ATOMS: atom_id res chain seq x y z
N MET A 1 -5.53 1.48 -5.31
CA MET A 1 -6.37 2.68 -5.55
C MET A 1 -7.82 2.33 -5.30
N THR A 2 -8.67 3.30 -4.94
CA THR A 2 -10.14 3.09 -4.80
C THR A 2 -10.84 3.85 -5.92
N PRO A 3 -11.54 3.17 -6.85
CA PRO A 3 -12.35 3.83 -7.85
C PRO A 3 -13.47 4.65 -7.21
N MET A 4 -13.66 5.86 -7.69
CA MET A 4 -14.70 6.77 -7.24
C MET A 4 -15.62 7.16 -8.41
N ASN A 5 -16.75 7.77 -8.12
CA ASN A 5 -17.48 8.49 -9.14
C ASN A 5 -16.70 9.74 -9.61
N ASP A 6 -17.14 10.37 -10.68
CA ASP A 6 -16.38 11.43 -11.36
C ASP A 6 -16.06 12.63 -10.46
N ASP A 7 -16.94 12.96 -9.51
CA ASP A 7 -16.74 14.05 -8.54
C ASP A 7 -16.00 13.64 -7.25
N GLY A 8 -15.67 12.35 -7.09
CA GLY A 8 -14.99 11.82 -5.90
C GLY A 8 -15.87 11.73 -4.65
N SER A 9 -17.18 11.95 -4.74
CA SER A 9 -18.06 11.98 -3.57
C SER A 9 -18.33 10.61 -2.96
N CYS A 10 -18.35 9.54 -3.75
CA CYS A 10 -18.58 8.16 -3.31
C CYS A 10 -17.78 7.14 -4.14
N VAL A 11 -17.66 5.93 -3.59
CA VAL A 11 -16.97 4.81 -4.26
C VAL A 11 -17.79 4.28 -5.45
N ASP A 12 -17.15 4.13 -6.61
CA ASP A 12 -17.74 3.41 -7.75
C ASP A 12 -17.47 1.90 -7.63
N TYR A 13 -18.37 1.20 -6.95
CA TYR A 13 -18.24 -0.24 -6.71
C TYR A 13 -18.23 -1.06 -8.01
N ASN A 14 -18.85 -0.56 -9.10
CA ASN A 14 -18.89 -1.27 -10.38
C ASN A 14 -17.52 -1.27 -11.07
N ALA A 15 -16.70 -0.25 -10.83
CA ALA A 15 -15.37 -0.14 -11.41
C ALA A 15 -14.31 -1.01 -10.70
N ILE A 16 -14.57 -1.46 -9.47
CA ILE A 16 -13.62 -2.24 -8.67
C ILE A 16 -13.24 -3.54 -9.39
N LYS A 17 -14.20 -4.23 -10.00
CA LYS A 17 -13.93 -5.51 -10.65
C LYS A 17 -12.90 -5.39 -11.78
N SER A 18 -13.05 -4.44 -12.67
CA SER A 18 -12.11 -4.24 -13.80
C SER A 18 -10.69 -3.89 -13.29
N TYR A 19 -10.60 -3.11 -12.24
CA TYR A 19 -9.33 -2.77 -11.61
C TYR A 19 -8.65 -3.98 -10.94
N VAL A 20 -9.41 -4.81 -10.22
CA VAL A 20 -8.89 -6.05 -9.61
C VAL A 20 -8.45 -7.04 -10.69
N ASP A 21 -9.22 -7.19 -11.77
CA ASP A 21 -8.87 -8.03 -12.91
C ASP A 21 -7.55 -7.56 -13.54
N PHE A 22 -7.40 -6.26 -13.79
CA PHE A 22 -6.15 -5.66 -14.29
C PHE A 22 -4.94 -6.02 -13.41
N LEU A 23 -5.04 -5.87 -12.08
CA LEU A 23 -3.93 -6.20 -11.18
C LEU A 23 -3.57 -7.69 -11.23
N ALA A 24 -4.58 -8.57 -11.24
CA ALA A 24 -4.38 -10.01 -11.33
C ALA A 24 -3.74 -10.42 -12.66
N GLU A 25 -4.19 -9.87 -13.79
CA GLU A 25 -3.62 -10.11 -15.12
C GLU A 25 -2.17 -9.65 -15.24
N LYS A 26 -1.78 -8.59 -14.50
CA LYS A 26 -0.39 -8.12 -14.43
C LYS A 26 0.50 -8.93 -13.49
N GLY A 27 -0.03 -9.95 -12.81
CA GLY A 27 0.74 -10.85 -11.95
C GLY A 27 1.09 -10.29 -10.58
N VAL A 28 0.26 -9.40 -10.05
CA VAL A 28 0.38 -8.87 -8.68
C VAL A 28 0.08 -9.97 -7.66
N ASP A 29 0.91 -10.12 -6.62
CA ASP A 29 0.73 -11.15 -5.60
C ASP A 29 -0.36 -10.79 -4.57
N GLY A 30 -0.57 -9.49 -4.33
CA GLY A 30 -1.52 -9.04 -3.31
C GLY A 30 -1.93 -7.58 -3.44
N MET A 31 -3.00 -7.24 -2.75
CA MET A 31 -3.55 -5.89 -2.67
C MET A 31 -3.55 -5.39 -1.23
N PHE A 32 -3.11 -4.15 -1.03
CA PHE A 32 -3.25 -3.42 0.22
C PHE A 32 -4.43 -2.44 0.08
N VAL A 33 -5.62 -2.92 0.45
CA VAL A 33 -6.89 -2.21 0.22
C VAL A 33 -7.10 -1.14 1.29
N LEU A 34 -7.65 0.02 0.90
CA LEU A 34 -7.99 1.14 1.79
C LEU A 34 -6.78 1.79 2.49
N GLY A 35 -5.55 1.59 1.94
CA GLY A 35 -4.36 2.30 2.40
C GLY A 35 -4.39 3.79 2.04
N THR A 36 -3.23 4.46 2.16
CA THR A 36 -3.09 5.91 1.90
C THR A 36 -3.51 6.27 0.48
N THR A 37 -2.96 5.61 -0.54
CA THR A 37 -3.33 5.82 -1.95
C THR A 37 -4.71 5.25 -2.30
N GLY A 38 -5.27 4.40 -1.45
CA GLY A 38 -6.66 3.94 -1.52
C GLY A 38 -7.65 4.88 -0.85
N GLU A 39 -7.20 6.03 -0.35
CA GLU A 39 -8.03 7.08 0.29
C GLU A 39 -8.85 6.56 1.49
N GLY A 40 -8.44 5.44 2.10
CA GLY A 40 -9.24 4.72 3.09
C GLY A 40 -9.62 5.54 4.31
N THR A 41 -8.71 6.39 4.82
CA THR A 41 -8.98 7.26 5.98
C THR A 41 -9.92 8.42 5.68
N SER A 42 -10.18 8.72 4.41
CA SER A 42 -11.12 9.75 3.96
C SER A 42 -12.53 9.21 3.71
N LEU A 43 -12.74 7.89 3.87
CA LEU A 43 -14.02 7.23 3.69
C LEU A 43 -14.71 6.98 5.04
N PRO A 44 -16.05 7.17 5.14
CA PRO A 44 -16.82 6.71 6.29
C PRO A 44 -16.65 5.21 6.53
N LEU A 45 -16.78 4.76 7.79
CA LEU A 45 -16.63 3.34 8.16
C LEU A 45 -17.50 2.41 7.30
N ALA A 46 -18.76 2.76 7.07
CA ALA A 46 -19.66 1.94 6.25
C ALA A 46 -19.17 1.81 4.80
N GLU A 47 -18.65 2.89 4.20
CA GLU A 47 -18.06 2.83 2.86
C GLU A 47 -16.77 2.00 2.85
N ARG A 48 -15.92 2.10 3.88
CA ARG A 48 -14.70 1.27 4.00
C ARG A 48 -15.05 -0.21 4.03
N LYS A 49 -16.04 -0.60 4.83
CA LYS A 49 -16.51 -1.99 4.92
C LYS A 49 -16.98 -2.50 3.57
N LYS A 50 -17.92 -1.79 2.94
CA LYS A 50 -18.47 -2.16 1.64
C LYS A 50 -17.40 -2.18 0.54
N THR A 51 -16.42 -1.27 0.59
CA THR A 51 -15.30 -1.26 -0.36
C THR A 51 -14.46 -2.52 -0.21
N LEU A 52 -14.11 -2.92 1.02
CA LEU A 52 -13.37 -4.16 1.25
C LEU A 52 -14.13 -5.39 0.73
N GLU A 53 -15.43 -5.50 1.04
CA GLU A 53 -16.30 -6.58 0.54
C GLU A 53 -16.26 -6.66 -0.99
N SER A 54 -16.38 -5.51 -1.67
CA SER A 54 -16.34 -5.44 -3.13
C SER A 54 -14.99 -5.85 -3.73
N PHE A 55 -13.87 -5.48 -3.09
CA PHE A 55 -12.54 -5.97 -3.50
C PHE A 55 -12.37 -7.46 -3.30
N LEU A 56 -12.85 -8.02 -2.19
CA LEU A 56 -12.79 -9.46 -1.90
C LEU A 56 -13.65 -10.24 -2.88
N GLU A 57 -14.88 -9.79 -3.16
CA GLU A 57 -15.78 -10.40 -4.15
C GLU A 57 -15.15 -10.39 -5.56
N ALA A 58 -14.57 -9.27 -5.97
CA ALA A 58 -13.89 -9.15 -7.26
C ALA A 58 -12.63 -10.02 -7.32
N ASN A 59 -11.89 -10.14 -6.21
CA ASN A 59 -10.64 -10.89 -6.14
C ASN A 59 -10.81 -12.40 -6.31
N LYS A 60 -11.85 -12.98 -5.77
CA LYS A 60 -12.13 -14.42 -5.83
C LYS A 60 -10.93 -15.31 -5.43
N GLY A 61 -10.15 -14.86 -4.45
CA GLY A 61 -8.98 -15.56 -3.95
C GLY A 61 -7.76 -15.61 -4.89
N ARG A 62 -7.70 -14.78 -5.94
CA ARG A 62 -6.58 -14.73 -6.89
C ARG A 62 -5.32 -14.09 -6.32
N MET A 63 -5.48 -13.14 -5.41
CA MET A 63 -4.41 -12.36 -4.80
C MET A 63 -4.62 -12.28 -3.29
N THR A 64 -3.54 -12.15 -2.52
CA THR A 64 -3.62 -11.85 -1.09
C THR A 64 -4.25 -10.47 -0.86
N VAL A 65 -5.18 -10.35 0.09
CA VAL A 65 -5.82 -9.08 0.45
C VAL A 65 -5.48 -8.69 1.87
N VAL A 66 -4.75 -7.59 2.01
CA VAL A 66 -4.48 -6.94 3.29
C VAL A 66 -5.35 -5.70 3.42
N SER A 67 -6.24 -5.66 4.42
CA SER A 67 -7.12 -4.52 4.66
C SER A 67 -6.47 -3.49 5.58
N HIS A 68 -6.42 -2.23 5.19
CA HIS A 68 -5.98 -1.17 6.10
C HIS A 68 -7.14 -0.74 7.00
N CYS A 69 -6.97 -0.94 8.32
CA CYS A 69 -8.00 -0.68 9.34
C CYS A 69 -7.69 0.54 10.23
N GLY A 70 -6.62 1.30 9.95
CA GLY A 70 -6.27 2.48 10.74
C GLY A 70 -7.37 3.55 10.73
N ALA A 71 -7.65 4.12 11.89
CA ALA A 71 -8.61 5.20 12.13
C ALA A 71 -8.12 6.07 13.30
N ALA A 72 -8.78 7.20 13.56
CA ALA A 72 -8.45 8.06 14.69
C ALA A 72 -8.94 7.51 16.04
N VAL A 73 -9.97 6.68 16.03
CA VAL A 73 -10.64 6.12 17.19
C VAL A 73 -10.33 4.62 17.28
N LEU A 74 -9.91 4.15 18.47
CA LEU A 74 -9.52 2.75 18.68
C LEU A 74 -10.68 1.78 18.43
N GLU A 75 -11.88 2.15 18.84
CA GLU A 75 -13.10 1.35 18.66
C GLU A 75 -13.41 1.14 17.17
N ASP A 76 -13.22 2.17 16.34
CA ASP A 76 -13.37 2.09 14.89
C ASP A 76 -12.34 1.13 14.26
N ILE A 77 -11.09 1.17 14.76
CA ILE A 77 -10.04 0.23 14.31
C ILE A 77 -10.45 -1.20 14.62
N ILE A 78 -10.90 -1.47 15.85
CA ILE A 78 -11.33 -2.81 16.27
C ILE A 78 -12.54 -3.29 15.46
N GLU A 79 -13.49 -2.39 15.18
CA GLU A 79 -14.66 -2.69 14.36
C GLU A 79 -14.26 -3.06 12.92
N LEU A 80 -13.35 -2.30 12.30
CA LEU A 80 -12.83 -2.59 10.96
C LEU A 80 -12.03 -3.89 10.91
N LEU A 81 -11.25 -4.19 11.94
CA LEU A 81 -10.48 -5.43 12.05
C LEU A 81 -11.39 -6.67 12.14
N LYS A 82 -12.41 -6.63 12.99
CA LYS A 82 -13.39 -7.71 13.11
C LYS A 82 -14.14 -7.92 11.78
N HIS A 83 -14.60 -6.85 11.17
CA HIS A 83 -15.24 -6.91 9.86
C HIS A 83 -14.30 -7.47 8.79
N SER A 84 -13.03 -7.05 8.74
CA SER A 84 -12.06 -7.56 7.76
C SER A 84 -11.83 -9.07 7.90
N LYS A 85 -11.75 -9.57 9.15
CA LYS A 85 -11.67 -10.99 9.45
C LYS A 85 -12.92 -11.74 9.00
N GLU A 86 -14.09 -11.23 9.36
CA GLU A 86 -15.40 -11.83 9.02
C GLU A 86 -15.63 -11.91 7.50
N CYS A 87 -15.17 -10.90 6.75
CA CYS A 87 -15.27 -10.89 5.28
C CYS A 87 -14.25 -11.79 4.58
N GLY A 88 -13.27 -12.35 5.31
CA GLY A 88 -12.27 -13.24 4.74
C GLY A 88 -11.07 -12.52 4.09
N ALA A 89 -10.69 -11.33 4.56
CA ALA A 89 -9.39 -10.77 4.24
C ALA A 89 -8.28 -11.65 4.83
N ASP A 90 -7.13 -11.75 4.13
CA ASP A 90 -6.02 -12.62 4.56
C ASP A 90 -5.27 -12.03 5.76
N ALA A 91 -5.23 -10.71 5.85
CA ALA A 91 -4.61 -9.98 6.94
C ALA A 91 -5.17 -8.56 7.04
N ALA A 92 -4.85 -7.87 8.13
CA ALA A 92 -5.06 -6.44 8.23
C ALA A 92 -3.78 -5.69 8.55
N ALA A 93 -3.79 -4.39 8.32
CA ALA A 93 -2.73 -3.47 8.71
C ALA A 93 -3.32 -2.27 9.46
N VAL A 94 -2.61 -1.83 10.48
CA VAL A 94 -3.00 -0.65 11.25
C VAL A 94 -1.84 0.34 11.26
N VAL A 95 -2.12 1.56 10.76
CA VAL A 95 -1.16 2.66 10.82
C VAL A 95 -0.97 3.13 12.27
N SER A 96 0.25 3.56 12.62
CA SER A 96 0.48 4.18 13.93
C SER A 96 -0.47 5.36 14.16
N PRO A 97 -0.86 5.65 15.42
CA PRO A 97 -1.69 6.81 15.72
C PRO A 97 -1.12 8.07 15.07
N PHE A 98 -1.97 9.00 14.71
CA PHE A 98 -1.60 10.24 14.04
C PHE A 98 -2.22 11.43 14.75
N PHE A 99 -1.81 12.65 14.36
CA PHE A 99 -2.20 13.94 14.92
C PHE A 99 -1.45 14.30 16.21
N PHE A 100 -1.41 13.43 17.25
CA PHE A 100 -0.64 13.64 18.48
C PHE A 100 0.67 12.86 18.43
N ASN A 101 1.72 13.40 19.07
CA ASN A 101 2.98 12.68 19.26
C ASN A 101 2.84 11.71 20.43
N HIS A 102 3.29 10.48 20.23
CA HIS A 102 3.25 9.41 21.22
C HIS A 102 4.65 8.89 21.55
N LYS A 103 4.83 8.49 22.83
CA LYS A 103 6.02 7.77 23.27
C LYS A 103 5.97 6.31 22.79
N GLN A 104 7.12 5.65 22.71
CA GLN A 104 7.20 4.26 22.24
C GLN A 104 6.35 3.29 23.08
N GLU A 105 6.28 3.49 24.41
CA GLU A 105 5.45 2.68 25.29
C GLU A 105 3.93 2.91 25.07
N GLU A 106 3.54 4.10 24.64
CA GLU A 106 2.15 4.37 24.24
C GLU A 106 1.81 3.69 22.92
N LEU A 107 2.75 3.66 21.96
CA LEU A 107 2.62 2.91 20.70
C LEU A 107 2.57 1.40 20.99
N PHE A 108 3.40 0.89 21.88
CA PHE A 108 3.33 -0.50 22.31
C PHE A 108 1.94 -0.81 22.88
N SER A 109 1.46 -0.02 23.84
CA SER A 109 0.15 -0.23 24.48
C SER A 109 -1.01 -0.14 23.49
N PHE A 110 -0.89 0.72 22.46
CA PHE A 110 -1.88 0.84 21.40
C PHE A 110 -1.99 -0.44 20.56
N TYR A 111 -0.87 -0.94 20.03
CA TYR A 111 -0.87 -2.17 19.25
C TYR A 111 -1.15 -3.43 20.07
N ASP A 112 -0.76 -3.42 21.34
CA ASP A 112 -1.07 -4.47 22.31
C ASP A 112 -2.59 -4.69 22.44
N LYS A 113 -3.34 -3.61 22.70
CA LYS A 113 -4.81 -3.65 22.77
C LYS A 113 -5.46 -4.10 21.46
N ILE A 114 -4.91 -3.67 20.32
CA ILE A 114 -5.41 -4.08 19.00
C ILE A 114 -5.22 -5.57 18.81
N ALA A 115 -4.02 -6.09 19.08
CA ALA A 115 -3.71 -7.50 18.93
C ALA A 115 -4.52 -8.41 19.88
N GLU A 116 -4.78 -7.94 21.11
CA GLU A 116 -5.67 -8.63 22.06
C GLU A 116 -7.11 -8.75 21.53
N ALA A 117 -7.62 -7.70 20.87
CA ALA A 117 -8.99 -7.67 20.34
C ALA A 117 -9.23 -8.62 19.16
N VAL A 118 -8.16 -9.01 18.42
CA VAL A 118 -8.22 -9.87 17.22
C VAL A 118 -7.06 -10.86 17.18
N SER A 119 -6.83 -11.56 18.28
CA SER A 119 -5.64 -12.39 18.56
C SER A 119 -5.37 -13.53 17.55
N ASP A 120 -6.35 -13.91 16.75
CA ASP A 120 -6.30 -14.97 15.76
C ASP A 120 -6.38 -14.45 14.30
N PHE A 121 -6.17 -13.14 14.09
CA PHE A 121 -6.17 -12.53 12.77
C PHE A 121 -4.80 -11.89 12.46
N PRO A 122 -4.16 -12.22 11.32
CA PRO A 122 -2.83 -11.68 10.99
C PRO A 122 -2.83 -10.16 10.88
N LEU A 123 -1.91 -9.51 11.61
CA LEU A 123 -1.79 -8.05 11.68
C LEU A 123 -0.42 -7.59 11.20
N TYR A 124 -0.42 -6.53 10.41
CA TYR A 124 0.75 -5.74 10.05
C TYR A 124 0.74 -4.42 10.79
N ILE A 125 1.85 -4.07 11.41
CA ILE A 125 2.11 -2.69 11.85
C ILE A 125 2.37 -1.86 10.58
N TYR A 126 1.71 -0.71 10.44
CA TYR A 126 1.96 0.20 9.33
C TYR A 126 2.70 1.45 9.82
N ASN A 127 3.98 1.54 9.47
CA ASN A 127 4.88 2.62 9.82
C ASN A 127 5.02 3.63 8.67
N ILE A 128 4.46 4.84 8.84
CA ILE A 128 4.57 5.95 7.88
C ILE A 128 4.74 7.29 8.62
N PRO A 129 5.90 7.53 9.24
CA PRO A 129 6.13 8.68 10.12
C PRO A 129 6.03 10.04 9.42
N SER A 130 6.20 10.10 8.10
CA SER A 130 5.95 11.32 7.33
C SER A 130 4.53 11.86 7.47
N LEU A 131 3.55 10.98 7.64
CA LEU A 131 2.12 11.31 7.81
C LEU A 131 1.66 11.23 9.26
N THR A 132 2.18 10.28 10.05
CA THR A 132 1.70 10.07 11.43
C THR A 132 2.49 10.81 12.50
N LYS A 133 3.76 11.20 12.20
CA LYS A 133 4.75 11.74 13.15
C LYS A 133 5.13 10.77 14.28
N ASN A 134 4.69 9.53 14.21
CA ASN A 134 4.89 8.50 15.23
C ASN A 134 5.60 7.27 14.62
N PRO A 135 6.94 7.32 14.45
CA PRO A 135 7.71 6.16 14.03
C PRO A 135 7.64 5.05 15.09
N VAL A 136 7.39 3.81 14.65
CA VAL A 136 7.41 2.64 15.53
C VAL A 136 8.82 2.06 15.55
N SER A 137 9.45 2.00 16.72
CA SER A 137 10.81 1.50 16.85
C SER A 137 10.91 -0.01 16.66
N VAL A 138 12.10 -0.48 16.29
CA VAL A 138 12.39 -1.92 16.14
C VAL A 138 12.14 -2.67 17.45
N ASP A 139 12.49 -2.08 18.61
CA ASP A 139 12.23 -2.65 19.94
C ASP A 139 10.73 -2.90 20.16
N VAL A 140 9.90 -1.90 19.88
CA VAL A 140 8.44 -2.04 20.01
C VAL A 140 7.89 -3.13 19.10
N ILE A 141 8.34 -3.18 17.83
CA ILE A 141 7.92 -4.19 16.87
C ILE A 141 8.31 -5.60 17.35
N ALA A 142 9.55 -5.78 17.84
CA ALA A 142 10.04 -7.06 18.33
C ALA A 142 9.26 -7.54 19.56
N ARG A 143 9.06 -6.68 20.56
CA ARG A 143 8.28 -6.98 21.78
C ARG A 143 6.83 -7.35 21.46
N LEU A 144 6.21 -6.63 20.51
CA LEU A 144 4.84 -6.92 20.07
C LEU A 144 4.75 -8.29 19.37
N HIS A 145 5.70 -8.60 18.46
CA HIS A 145 5.73 -9.90 17.79
C HIS A 145 6.01 -11.06 18.76
N GLU A 146 6.85 -10.85 19.77
CA GLU A 146 7.11 -11.84 20.82
C GLU A 146 5.84 -12.14 21.64
N LYS A 147 5.12 -11.08 22.06
CA LYS A 147 3.90 -11.18 22.87
C LYS A 147 2.71 -11.72 22.06
N HIS A 148 2.54 -11.25 20.79
CA HIS A 148 1.37 -11.56 19.98
C HIS A 148 1.77 -12.23 18.66
N LYS A 149 1.44 -13.50 18.53
CA LYS A 149 1.71 -14.26 17.27
C LYS A 149 0.88 -13.79 16.10
N SER A 150 -0.19 -13.05 16.33
CA SER A 150 -0.98 -12.38 15.29
C SER A 150 -0.27 -11.20 14.65
N ILE A 151 0.73 -10.57 15.30
CA ILE A 151 1.54 -9.52 14.67
C ILE A 151 2.60 -10.19 13.81
N VAL A 152 2.28 -10.34 12.52
CA VAL A 152 3.04 -11.14 11.56
C VAL A 152 3.95 -10.32 10.65
N GLY A 153 3.86 -9.00 10.67
CA GLY A 153 4.65 -8.19 9.75
C GLY A 153 4.63 -6.69 10.00
N LEU A 154 5.46 -6.03 9.22
CA LEU A 154 5.60 -4.58 9.14
C LEU A 154 5.41 -4.14 7.68
N LYS A 155 4.56 -3.12 7.46
CA LYS A 155 4.65 -2.28 6.27
C LYS A 155 5.41 -1.01 6.63
N ASP A 156 6.62 -0.86 6.07
CA ASP A 156 7.48 0.31 6.34
C ASP A 156 7.49 1.28 5.15
N SER A 157 6.87 2.43 5.35
CA SER A 157 6.86 3.57 4.43
C SER A 157 7.62 4.78 5.03
N SER A 158 8.56 4.53 5.94
CA SER A 158 9.37 5.59 6.56
C SER A 158 10.35 6.25 5.59
N GLY A 159 10.76 5.54 4.54
CA GLY A 159 11.89 5.93 3.70
C GLY A 159 13.26 5.71 4.38
N ASP A 160 13.27 5.21 5.61
CA ASP A 160 14.48 4.85 6.35
C ASP A 160 14.89 3.41 6.02
N PHE A 161 15.80 3.29 5.06
CA PHE A 161 16.31 1.99 4.62
C PHE A 161 17.03 1.24 5.74
N VAL A 162 17.79 1.95 6.59
CA VAL A 162 18.50 1.34 7.71
C VAL A 162 17.52 0.76 8.72
N ASN A 163 16.43 1.45 9.01
CA ASN A 163 15.36 0.92 9.87
C ASN A 163 14.75 -0.36 9.30
N SER A 164 14.40 -0.35 8.00
CA SER A 164 13.84 -1.55 7.34
C SER A 164 14.79 -2.75 7.41
N LEU A 165 16.10 -2.54 7.15
CA LEU A 165 17.13 -3.59 7.27
C LEU A 165 17.28 -4.09 8.70
N THR A 166 17.26 -3.19 9.69
CA THR A 166 17.36 -3.54 11.10
C THR A 166 16.19 -4.44 11.52
N VAL A 167 14.96 -4.12 11.09
CA VAL A 167 13.79 -4.98 11.33
C VAL A 167 13.96 -6.36 10.70
N ILE A 168 14.39 -6.42 9.42
CA ILE A 168 14.61 -7.70 8.72
C ILE A 168 15.65 -8.57 9.44
N GLN A 169 16.70 -7.96 10.01
CA GLN A 169 17.76 -8.69 10.72
C GLN A 169 17.38 -9.06 12.15
N ALA A 170 16.60 -8.25 12.82
CA ALA A 170 16.23 -8.45 14.22
C ALA A 170 15.09 -9.47 14.42
N LEU A 171 14.26 -9.68 13.40
CA LEU A 171 13.09 -10.53 13.50
C LEU A 171 13.25 -11.86 12.73
N PRO A 172 12.50 -12.91 13.11
CA PRO A 172 12.54 -14.19 12.41
C PRO A 172 12.20 -14.06 10.93
N SER A 173 12.75 -14.92 10.07
CA SER A 173 12.45 -14.95 8.63
C SER A 173 10.96 -15.17 8.29
N THR A 174 10.16 -15.61 9.27
CA THR A 174 8.69 -15.72 9.15
C THR A 174 7.98 -14.39 9.33
N PHE A 175 8.64 -13.39 9.92
CA PHE A 175 8.08 -12.04 10.04
C PHE A 175 8.17 -11.33 8.68
N SER A 176 7.03 -10.84 8.20
CA SER A 176 6.92 -10.28 6.87
C SER A 176 7.19 -8.76 6.88
N THR A 177 8.35 -8.35 6.42
CA THR A 177 8.61 -6.92 6.18
C THR A 177 8.32 -6.59 4.72
N VAL A 178 7.38 -5.67 4.47
CA VAL A 178 7.09 -5.09 3.16
C VAL A 178 7.36 -3.58 3.21
N VAL A 179 7.89 -3.04 2.12
CA VAL A 179 8.29 -1.63 2.08
C VAL A 179 7.35 -0.80 1.21
N GLY A 180 7.26 0.51 1.51
CA GLY A 180 6.56 1.49 0.70
C GLY A 180 7.52 2.47 0.01
N CYS A 181 8.79 2.10 -0.12
CA CYS A 181 9.82 2.90 -0.80
C CYS A 181 10.19 2.26 -2.13
N ASP A 182 9.59 2.73 -3.21
CA ASP A 182 9.72 2.14 -4.55
C ASP A 182 11.14 2.20 -5.09
N ALA A 183 11.87 3.29 -4.80
CA ALA A 183 13.25 3.47 -5.25
C ALA A 183 14.25 2.46 -4.64
N ALA A 184 13.92 1.89 -3.48
CA ALA A 184 14.76 0.91 -2.80
C ALA A 184 14.30 -0.55 -3.03
N PHE A 185 13.30 -0.79 -3.88
CA PHE A 185 12.60 -2.07 -3.95
C PHE A 185 13.52 -3.26 -4.23
N VAL A 186 14.39 -3.20 -5.25
CA VAL A 186 15.34 -4.27 -5.56
C VAL A 186 16.28 -4.54 -4.37
N SER A 187 16.79 -3.48 -3.74
CA SER A 187 17.76 -3.60 -2.65
C SER A 187 17.15 -4.25 -1.40
N VAL A 188 15.91 -3.88 -1.06
CA VAL A 188 15.23 -4.47 0.11
C VAL A 188 14.76 -5.90 -0.14
N LEU A 189 14.41 -6.26 -1.38
CA LEU A 189 14.11 -7.65 -1.75
C LEU A 189 15.34 -8.54 -1.56
N ILE A 190 16.53 -8.12 -2.07
CA ILE A 190 17.80 -8.84 -1.90
C ILE A 190 18.15 -8.97 -0.41
N ALA A 191 17.83 -7.95 0.40
CA ALA A 191 18.06 -7.96 1.83
C ALA A 191 17.08 -8.83 2.63
N GLY A 192 16.02 -9.37 2.02
CA GLY A 192 15.07 -10.29 2.64
C GLY A 192 13.67 -9.72 2.90
N ALA A 193 13.36 -8.51 2.42
CA ALA A 193 11.98 -8.03 2.43
C ALA A 193 11.08 -8.95 1.58
N ARG A 194 9.82 -9.06 1.96
CA ARG A 194 8.83 -9.92 1.27
C ARG A 194 8.19 -9.26 0.06
N GLY A 195 8.28 -7.94 -0.07
CA GLY A 195 7.68 -7.23 -1.19
C GLY A 195 7.60 -5.73 -0.99
N CYS A 196 6.89 -5.09 -1.90
CA CYS A 196 6.60 -3.66 -1.87
C CYS A 196 5.08 -3.43 -1.90
N VAL A 197 4.62 -2.47 -1.10
CA VAL A 197 3.24 -1.97 -1.15
C VAL A 197 3.27 -0.53 -1.64
N SER A 198 3.07 -0.37 -2.93
CA SER A 198 3.35 0.83 -3.69
C SER A 198 2.10 1.48 -4.26
N GLY A 199 2.03 2.82 -4.24
CA GLY A 199 1.05 3.60 -5.00
C GLY A 199 1.32 3.52 -6.51
N PRO A 200 2.53 3.86 -7.00
CA PRO A 200 2.95 3.66 -8.39
C PRO A 200 2.83 2.21 -8.87
N GLY A 201 3.03 1.22 -7.98
CA GLY A 201 2.80 -0.19 -8.29
C GLY A 201 1.35 -0.54 -8.59
N ALA A 202 0.41 0.27 -8.12
CA ALA A 202 -1.00 0.15 -8.49
C ALA A 202 -1.29 0.68 -9.92
N VAL A 203 -0.37 1.46 -10.49
CA VAL A 203 -0.49 2.08 -11.83
C VAL A 203 0.34 1.33 -12.87
N PHE A 204 1.56 0.93 -12.51
CA PHE A 204 2.52 0.23 -13.36
C PHE A 204 2.97 -1.11 -12.74
N PRO A 205 2.04 -2.02 -12.39
CA PRO A 205 2.35 -3.24 -11.66
C PRO A 205 3.35 -4.14 -12.39
N GLU A 206 3.34 -4.17 -13.72
CA GLU A 206 4.22 -4.98 -14.55
C GLU A 206 5.71 -4.71 -14.32
N PHE A 207 6.09 -3.49 -13.92
CA PHE A 207 7.50 -3.17 -13.62
C PHE A 207 7.92 -3.72 -12.27
N PHE A 208 7.04 -3.64 -11.28
CA PHE A 208 7.29 -4.25 -9.97
C PHE A 208 7.39 -5.77 -10.07
N VAL A 209 6.52 -6.37 -10.87
CA VAL A 209 6.56 -7.81 -11.16
C VAL A 209 7.87 -8.21 -11.83
N LYS A 210 8.34 -7.46 -12.85
CA LYS A 210 9.62 -7.71 -13.51
C LYS A 210 10.81 -7.63 -12.54
N VAL A 211 10.84 -6.63 -11.65
CA VAL A 211 11.89 -6.52 -10.61
C VAL A 211 11.85 -7.72 -9.67
N ARG A 212 10.66 -8.06 -9.15
CA ARG A 212 10.46 -9.21 -8.26
C ARG A 212 10.95 -10.51 -8.91
N ASP A 213 10.53 -10.77 -10.14
CA ASP A 213 10.85 -12.02 -10.83
C ASP A 213 12.35 -12.12 -11.13
N ALA A 214 13.00 -11.05 -11.58
CA ALA A 214 14.43 -11.02 -11.82
C ALA A 214 15.23 -11.26 -10.51
N VAL A 215 14.82 -10.67 -9.38
CA VAL A 215 15.44 -10.96 -8.07
C VAL A 215 15.24 -12.42 -7.68
N LYS A 216 14.04 -12.97 -7.88
CA LYS A 216 13.72 -14.37 -7.58
C LYS A 216 14.54 -15.36 -8.42
N ASP A 217 14.81 -15.00 -9.67
CA ASP A 217 15.64 -15.79 -10.60
C ASP A 217 17.15 -15.63 -10.34
N GLY A 218 17.56 -14.71 -9.44
CA GLY A 218 18.95 -14.40 -9.16
C GLY A 218 19.65 -13.53 -10.21
N ASP A 219 18.89 -12.97 -11.16
CA ASP A 219 19.39 -12.06 -12.21
C ASP A 219 19.38 -10.62 -11.70
N PHE A 220 20.35 -10.29 -10.86
CA PHE A 220 20.41 -8.99 -10.20
C PHE A 220 20.72 -7.84 -11.16
N ASP A 221 21.51 -8.06 -12.20
CA ASP A 221 21.80 -7.03 -13.20
C ASP A 221 20.51 -6.58 -13.89
N LYS A 222 19.71 -7.55 -14.33
CA LYS A 222 18.40 -7.30 -14.94
C LYS A 222 17.41 -6.68 -13.96
N ALA A 223 17.43 -7.10 -12.67
CA ALA A 223 16.60 -6.52 -11.64
C ALA A 223 16.93 -5.03 -11.43
N PHE A 224 18.21 -4.65 -11.42
CA PHE A 224 18.64 -3.26 -11.31
C PHE A 224 18.28 -2.44 -12.56
N ASP A 225 18.32 -3.02 -13.76
CA ASP A 225 17.89 -2.32 -14.98
C ASP A 225 16.37 -2.05 -14.96
N TYR A 226 15.56 -3.01 -14.53
CA TYR A 226 14.13 -2.78 -14.31
C TYR A 226 13.87 -1.76 -13.20
N GLN A 227 14.67 -1.76 -12.13
CA GLN A 227 14.56 -0.77 -11.05
C GLN A 227 14.84 0.65 -11.53
N LYS A 228 15.79 0.87 -12.46
CA LYS A 228 16.04 2.19 -13.04
C LYS A 228 14.81 2.72 -13.77
N ALA A 229 14.19 1.90 -14.61
CA ALA A 229 12.94 2.25 -15.31
C ALA A 229 11.79 2.51 -14.32
N LEU A 230 11.63 1.61 -13.35
CA LEU A 230 10.64 1.74 -12.27
C LEU A 230 10.79 3.05 -11.51
N THR A 231 12.01 3.42 -11.14
CA THR A 231 12.28 4.66 -10.39
C THR A 231 11.85 5.89 -11.18
N LYS A 232 12.15 5.94 -12.48
CA LYS A 232 11.73 7.05 -13.36
C LYS A 232 10.20 7.17 -13.44
N LEU A 233 9.51 6.05 -13.66
CA LEU A 233 8.03 6.01 -13.69
C LEU A 233 7.43 6.45 -12.36
N THR A 234 7.98 5.96 -11.24
CA THR A 234 7.53 6.32 -9.89
C THR A 234 7.64 7.83 -9.65
N MET A 235 8.77 8.43 -10.05
CA MET A 235 8.98 9.87 -9.95
C MET A 235 7.99 10.64 -10.84
N ALA A 236 7.75 10.18 -12.07
CA ALA A 236 6.83 10.83 -13.01
C ALA A 236 5.39 10.88 -12.48
N VAL A 237 4.96 9.89 -11.69
CA VAL A 237 3.62 9.88 -11.06
C VAL A 237 3.62 10.39 -9.61
N GLY A 238 4.64 11.16 -9.22
CA GLY A 238 4.68 11.87 -7.92
C GLY A 238 4.98 10.99 -6.71
N ASN A 239 5.75 9.91 -6.86
CA ASN A 239 6.19 9.02 -5.76
C ASN A 239 5.04 8.50 -4.87
N GLY A 240 3.86 8.27 -5.45
CA GLY A 240 2.67 7.84 -4.70
C GLY A 240 1.93 8.95 -3.95
N ALA A 241 2.36 10.21 -4.06
CA ALA A 241 1.72 11.35 -3.44
C ALA A 241 0.64 12.01 -4.33
N ASN A 242 0.76 11.89 -5.65
CA ASN A 242 -0.19 12.48 -6.60
C ASN A 242 -1.29 11.49 -6.98
N ILE A 243 -2.22 11.26 -6.04
CA ILE A 243 -3.35 10.32 -6.21
C ILE A 243 -4.22 10.67 -7.43
N PRO A 244 -4.65 11.93 -7.64
CA PRO A 244 -5.46 12.27 -8.80
C PRO A 244 -4.76 11.96 -10.12
N TYR A 245 -3.43 12.21 -10.23
CA TYR A 245 -2.71 11.90 -11.44
C TYR A 245 -2.56 10.38 -11.66
N MET A 246 -2.30 9.61 -10.62
CA MET A 246 -2.27 8.14 -10.71
C MET A 246 -3.61 7.56 -11.18
N LYS A 247 -4.74 8.12 -10.75
CA LYS A 247 -6.07 7.75 -11.25
C LYS A 247 -6.22 8.10 -12.73
N HIS A 248 -5.81 9.31 -13.14
CA HIS A 248 -5.81 9.72 -14.54
C HIS A 248 -4.99 8.77 -15.43
N VAL A 249 -3.80 8.38 -14.98
CA VAL A 249 -2.96 7.42 -15.73
C VAL A 249 -3.65 6.05 -15.85
N LEU A 250 -4.34 5.58 -14.81
CA LEU A 250 -5.14 4.35 -14.90
C LEU A 250 -6.31 4.48 -15.87
N GLU A 251 -6.94 5.64 -15.96
CA GLU A 251 -8.00 5.90 -16.95
C GLU A 251 -7.46 5.85 -18.39
N ARG A 252 -6.29 6.41 -18.62
CA ARG A 252 -5.59 6.26 -19.91
C ARG A 252 -5.25 4.80 -20.24
N ARG A 253 -5.12 3.96 -19.21
CA ARG A 253 -4.95 2.50 -19.36
C ARG A 253 -6.28 1.74 -19.49
N GLY A 254 -7.39 2.45 -19.70
CA GLY A 254 -8.72 1.87 -19.94
C GLY A 254 -9.51 1.49 -18.69
N LEU A 255 -9.10 1.98 -17.50
CA LEU A 255 -9.75 1.69 -16.24
C LEU A 255 -10.53 2.92 -15.74
N LYS A 256 -11.77 2.74 -15.34
CA LYS A 256 -12.55 3.83 -14.74
C LYS A 256 -12.14 4.04 -13.29
N MET A 257 -11.51 5.17 -12.96
CA MET A 257 -11.04 5.48 -11.61
C MET A 257 -11.76 6.67 -10.97
N GLY A 258 -12.27 7.58 -11.79
CA GLY A 258 -13.01 8.78 -11.37
C GLY A 258 -12.18 9.77 -10.55
N GLY A 259 -12.86 10.61 -9.79
CA GLY A 259 -12.24 11.67 -8.99
C GLY A 259 -11.58 11.18 -7.70
N VAL A 260 -11.18 12.14 -6.87
CA VAL A 260 -10.56 11.92 -5.55
C VAL A 260 -11.45 12.45 -4.43
N LYS A 261 -11.34 11.84 -3.24
CA LYS A 261 -12.10 12.26 -2.06
C LYS A 261 -11.59 13.60 -1.51
N THR A 262 -12.49 14.50 -1.20
CA THR A 262 -12.18 15.74 -0.47
C THR A 262 -11.41 15.43 0.83
N PRO A 263 -10.34 16.17 1.20
CA PRO A 263 -9.94 17.49 0.67
C PRO A 263 -9.01 17.48 -0.56
N LEU A 264 -8.68 16.31 -1.11
CA LEU A 264 -7.95 16.25 -2.38
C LEU A 264 -8.81 16.90 -3.48
N LYS A 265 -8.14 17.39 -4.52
CA LYS A 265 -8.78 18.02 -5.68
C LYS A 265 -8.41 17.25 -6.93
N ASN A 266 -9.36 17.14 -7.84
CA ASN A 266 -9.09 16.69 -9.20
C ASN A 266 -8.13 17.67 -9.88
N LEU A 267 -7.33 17.15 -10.80
CA LEU A 267 -6.41 17.97 -11.59
C LEU A 267 -7.20 18.81 -12.63
N THR A 268 -6.67 19.97 -12.91
CA THR A 268 -7.11 20.77 -14.07
C THR A 268 -6.52 20.23 -15.36
N ASP A 269 -7.11 20.54 -16.51
CA ASP A 269 -6.62 20.12 -17.82
C ASP A 269 -5.16 20.55 -18.05
N ALA A 270 -4.78 21.76 -17.62
CA ALA A 270 -3.41 22.26 -17.73
C ALA A 270 -2.41 21.45 -16.88
N GLU A 271 -2.80 21.03 -15.66
CA GLU A 271 -1.97 20.16 -14.82
C GLU A 271 -1.84 18.77 -15.43
N ILE A 272 -2.92 18.22 -15.99
CA ILE A 272 -2.91 16.94 -16.70
C ILE A 272 -1.96 16.99 -17.88
N GLU A 273 -2.06 18.03 -18.74
CA GLU A 273 -1.20 18.20 -19.89
C GLU A 273 0.29 18.25 -19.51
N LEU A 274 0.63 19.02 -18.48
CA LEU A 274 2.00 19.11 -17.98
C LEU A 274 2.54 17.76 -17.49
N LEU A 275 1.75 17.05 -16.70
CA LEU A 275 2.11 15.76 -16.11
C LEU A 275 2.21 14.66 -17.18
N ASP A 276 1.28 14.66 -18.15
CA ASP A 276 1.29 13.72 -19.27
C ASP A 276 2.51 13.92 -20.17
N ASN A 277 2.88 15.17 -20.49
CA ASN A 277 4.08 15.47 -21.25
C ASN A 277 5.34 14.93 -20.56
N ASN A 278 5.43 15.09 -19.24
CA ASN A 278 6.53 14.54 -18.44
C ASN A 278 6.53 13.00 -18.47
N LEU A 279 5.37 12.37 -18.29
CA LEU A 279 5.26 10.91 -18.30
C LEU A 279 5.64 10.34 -19.67
N VAL A 280 5.14 10.92 -20.76
CA VAL A 280 5.47 10.50 -22.13
C VAL A 280 6.97 10.60 -22.39
N ALA A 281 7.62 11.69 -21.95
CA ALA A 281 9.07 11.86 -22.08
C ALA A 281 9.84 10.75 -21.32
N VAL A 282 9.42 10.43 -20.09
CA VAL A 282 10.01 9.34 -19.31
C VAL A 282 9.78 7.99 -19.97
N MET A 283 8.59 7.73 -20.50
CA MET A 283 8.27 6.47 -21.17
C MET A 283 9.10 6.27 -22.42
N HIS A 284 9.24 7.31 -23.24
CA HIS A 284 10.11 7.30 -24.42
C HIS A 284 11.58 7.01 -24.03
N GLU A 285 12.07 7.65 -22.94
CA GLU A 285 13.44 7.42 -22.44
C GLU A 285 13.69 5.97 -22.02
N ILE A 286 12.69 5.30 -21.46
CA ILE A 286 12.79 3.89 -21.04
C ILE A 286 12.35 2.89 -22.13
N GLY A 287 12.02 3.37 -23.33
CA GLY A 287 11.69 2.55 -24.48
C GLY A 287 10.33 1.87 -24.42
N ILE A 288 9.31 2.56 -23.89
CA ILE A 288 7.95 2.05 -23.70
C ILE A 288 6.95 2.99 -24.40
N ASP A 289 5.99 2.41 -25.10
CA ASP A 289 4.81 3.11 -25.62
C ASP A 289 3.65 3.01 -24.61
N PHE A 290 2.83 4.10 -24.56
CA PHE A 290 1.70 4.21 -23.64
C PHE A 290 0.41 3.69 -24.24
#